data_541bbb9ef34e9568e9bca95b67e4543f
#
_entry.id   541bbb9ef34e9568e9bca95b67e4543f
#
_cell.length_a   1.000
_cell.length_b   1.000
_cell.length_c   1.000
_cell.angle_alpha   90.00
_cell.angle_beta   90.00
_cell.angle_gamma   90.00
#
_symmetry.space_group_name_H-M   'P 1'
#
loop_
_entity.id
_entity.type
_entity.pdbx_description
1 polymer ?
#
loop_
_entity_poly.entity_id
_entity_poly.type
_entity_poly.pdbx_seq_one_letter_code
_entity_poly.pdbx_strand_id
1 'polypeptide(L)'
;MEKFTKKNYKQVIQKDKVGVIIFSSSFCHLCDKLKPIIKKLEEQYHSIDFYTCDVNQEEELTKLLVKEDGVPTGFVVKNKSIFKIKDPKEPDDKSWYSKKYLTEIIEALL
;
A
#
# COMPACT_ATOMS: atom_id res chain seq x y z
N MET A 1 5.90 -3.99 -8.89
CA MET A 1 4.83 -4.29 -7.91
C MET A 1 3.84 -5.28 -8.49
N GLU A 2 3.45 -6.26 -7.71
CA GLU A 2 2.36 -7.16 -8.09
C GLU A 2 1.01 -6.49 -7.86
N LYS A 3 0.01 -6.95 -8.58
CA LYS A 3 -1.36 -6.49 -8.35
C LYS A 3 -1.99 -7.25 -7.18
N PHE A 4 -2.62 -6.52 -6.29
CA PHE A 4 -3.44 -7.08 -5.22
C PHE A 4 -4.87 -7.18 -5.73
N THR A 5 -5.41 -8.39 -5.80
CA THR A 5 -6.70 -8.64 -6.45
C THR A 5 -7.58 -9.53 -5.57
N LYS A 6 -8.86 -9.58 -5.89
CA LYS A 6 -9.80 -10.50 -5.26
C LYS A 6 -9.32 -11.95 -5.34
N LYS A 7 -8.61 -12.30 -6.42
CA LYS A 7 -8.11 -13.66 -6.63
C LYS A 7 -6.98 -14.04 -5.69
N ASN A 8 -6.11 -13.10 -5.34
CA ASN A 8 -4.90 -13.40 -4.57
C ASN A 8 -4.87 -12.85 -3.14
N TYR A 9 -5.90 -12.06 -2.73
CA TYR A 9 -5.80 -11.36 -1.45
C TYR A 9 -5.66 -12.30 -0.25
N LYS A 10 -6.34 -13.45 -0.25
CA LYS A 10 -6.20 -14.42 0.85
C LYS A 10 -4.80 -15.00 0.92
N GLN A 11 -4.22 -15.34 -0.23
CA GLN A 11 -2.86 -15.86 -0.31
C GLN A 11 -1.85 -14.82 0.15
N VAL A 12 -2.03 -13.57 -0.25
CA VAL A 12 -1.14 -12.46 0.14
C VAL A 12 -1.18 -12.26 1.66
N ILE A 13 -2.36 -12.23 2.26
CA ILE A 13 -2.51 -12.03 3.70
C ILE A 13 -1.92 -13.21 4.49
N GLN A 14 -2.06 -14.43 3.99
CA GLN A 14 -1.59 -15.63 4.68
C GLN A 14 -0.11 -15.94 4.45
N LYS A 15 0.51 -15.23 3.53
CA LYS A 15 1.92 -15.43 3.20
C LYS A 15 2.80 -15.03 4.39
N ASP A 16 3.80 -15.86 4.69
CA ASP A 16 4.73 -15.58 5.78
C ASP A 16 5.81 -14.59 5.33
N LYS A 17 5.38 -13.39 5.00
CA LYS A 17 6.25 -12.31 4.52
C LYS A 17 5.53 -10.99 4.71
N VAL A 18 6.28 -9.97 5.13
CA VAL A 18 5.71 -8.62 5.26
C VAL A 18 5.37 -8.08 3.87
N GLY A 19 4.17 -7.55 3.73
CA GLY A 19 3.71 -6.94 2.50
C GLY A 19 3.23 -5.51 2.73
N VAL A 20 3.36 -4.69 1.70
CA VAL A 20 2.81 -3.34 1.65
C VAL A 20 1.90 -3.26 0.44
N ILE A 21 0.67 -2.79 0.65
CA ILE A 21 -0.34 -2.70 -0.39
C ILE A 21 -0.78 -1.26 -0.51
N ILE A 22 -0.72 -0.70 -1.73
CA ILE A 22 -1.17 0.66 -1.99
C ILE A 22 -2.39 0.62 -2.90
N PHE A 23 -3.50 1.13 -2.39
CA PHE A 23 -4.70 1.34 -3.20
C PHE A 23 -4.61 2.68 -3.91
N SER A 24 -4.89 2.69 -5.18
CA SER A 24 -4.74 3.88 -6.03
C SER A 24 -5.81 3.94 -7.12
N SER A 25 -5.85 5.06 -7.82
CA SER A 25 -6.76 5.29 -8.94
C SER A 25 -5.99 5.91 -10.10
N SER A 26 -6.48 5.69 -11.34
CA SER A 26 -5.86 6.26 -12.55
C SER A 26 -5.90 7.78 -12.58
N PHE A 27 -6.82 8.42 -11.88
CA PHE A 27 -7.01 9.88 -11.89
C PHE A 27 -6.53 10.53 -10.60
N CYS A 28 -5.56 9.94 -9.94
CA CYS A 28 -5.06 10.41 -8.67
C CYS A 28 -3.64 10.95 -8.81
N HIS A 29 -3.46 12.27 -8.70
CA HIS A 29 -2.14 12.90 -8.77
C HIS A 29 -1.20 12.41 -7.68
N LEU A 30 -1.73 12.31 -6.45
CA LEU A 30 -0.94 11.83 -5.33
C LEU A 30 -0.46 10.39 -5.56
N CYS A 31 -1.33 9.56 -6.14
CA CYS A 31 -0.98 8.19 -6.47
C CYS A 31 0.15 8.13 -7.50
N ASP A 32 0.08 8.96 -8.54
CA ASP A 32 1.11 9.00 -9.57
C ASP A 32 2.48 9.39 -9.01
N LYS A 33 2.51 10.34 -8.10
CA LYS A 33 3.75 10.78 -7.46
C LYS A 33 4.26 9.77 -6.43
N LEU A 34 3.37 8.96 -5.89
CA LEU A 34 3.73 7.92 -4.94
C LEU A 34 4.41 6.71 -5.62
N LYS A 35 4.06 6.40 -6.86
CA LYS A 35 4.62 5.26 -7.59
C LYS A 35 6.16 5.20 -7.60
N PRO A 36 6.87 6.29 -7.95
CA PRO A 36 8.34 6.26 -7.92
C PRO A 36 8.90 6.00 -6.52
N ILE A 37 8.22 6.51 -5.50
CA ILE A 37 8.63 6.29 -4.09
C ILE A 37 8.53 4.81 -3.75
N ILE A 38 7.41 4.18 -4.08
CA ILE A 38 7.19 2.76 -3.82
C ILE A 38 8.21 1.91 -4.60
N LYS A 39 8.49 2.28 -5.84
CA LYS A 39 9.48 1.57 -6.65
C LYS A 39 10.87 1.60 -6.01
N LYS A 40 11.28 2.74 -5.49
CA LYS A 40 12.55 2.86 -4.77
C LYS A 40 12.58 2.01 -3.50
N LEU A 41 11.49 1.98 -2.75
CA LEU A 41 11.37 1.15 -1.56
C LEU A 41 11.40 -0.34 -1.92
N GLU A 42 10.77 -0.72 -3.00
CA GLU A 42 10.80 -2.09 -3.51
C GLU A 42 12.23 -2.53 -3.85
N GLU A 43 13.00 -1.65 -4.46
CA GLU A 43 14.40 -1.91 -4.78
C GLU A 43 15.28 -1.99 -3.53
N GLN A 44 14.92 -1.24 -2.49
CA GLN A 44 15.69 -1.15 -1.25
C GLN A 44 15.37 -2.30 -0.28
N TYR A 45 14.12 -2.76 -0.24
CA TYR A 45 13.65 -3.76 0.72
C TYR A 45 13.21 -5.04 0.04
N HIS A 46 14.15 -5.91 -0.30
CA HIS A 46 13.87 -7.16 -1.00
C HIS A 46 13.11 -8.18 -0.14
N SER A 47 13.13 -8.03 1.17
CA SER A 47 12.41 -8.91 2.08
C SER A 47 10.92 -8.56 2.21
N ILE A 48 10.49 -7.47 1.59
CA ILE A 48 9.09 -7.01 1.63
C ILE A 48 8.49 -7.13 0.24
N ASP A 49 7.28 -7.68 0.17
CA ASP A 49 6.50 -7.69 -1.07
C ASP A 49 5.68 -6.42 -1.17
N PHE A 50 5.69 -5.79 -2.33
CA PHE A 50 4.90 -4.58 -2.58
C PHE A 50 3.81 -4.88 -3.60
N TYR A 51 2.60 -4.41 -3.32
CA TYR A 51 1.43 -4.63 -4.15
C TYR A 51 0.73 -3.32 -4.45
N THR A 52 0.06 -3.27 -5.59
CA THR A 52 -0.81 -2.16 -5.95
C THR A 52 -2.22 -2.68 -6.22
N CYS A 53 -3.22 -1.90 -5.90
CA CYS A 53 -4.61 -2.25 -6.13
C CYS A 53 -5.34 -1.04 -6.73
N ASP A 54 -5.95 -1.24 -7.89
CA ASP A 54 -6.74 -0.22 -8.55
C ASP A 54 -8.16 -0.27 -7.99
N VAL A 55 -8.59 0.81 -7.33
CA VAL A 55 -9.92 0.86 -6.69
C VAL A 55 -11.06 0.75 -7.68
N ASN A 56 -10.83 1.11 -8.95
CA ASN A 56 -11.86 1.02 -9.97
C ASN A 56 -12.00 -0.40 -10.53
N GLN A 57 -10.95 -1.20 -10.47
CA GLN A 57 -10.96 -2.59 -10.93
C GLN A 57 -11.34 -3.57 -9.81
N GLU A 58 -10.98 -3.26 -8.57
CA GLU A 58 -11.20 -4.11 -7.41
C GLU A 58 -12.18 -3.47 -6.44
N GLU A 59 -13.42 -3.28 -6.89
CA GLU A 59 -14.45 -2.59 -6.10
C GLU A 59 -14.78 -3.30 -4.78
N GLU A 60 -14.84 -4.63 -4.79
CA GLU A 60 -15.17 -5.40 -3.58
C GLU A 60 -14.08 -5.26 -2.51
N LEU A 61 -12.82 -5.37 -2.89
CA LEU A 61 -11.70 -5.17 -1.97
C LEU A 61 -11.66 -3.74 -1.45
N THR A 62 -11.96 -2.78 -2.31
CA THR A 62 -12.00 -1.37 -1.95
C THR A 62 -13.07 -1.11 -0.89
N LYS A 63 -14.27 -1.65 -1.08
CA LYS A 63 -15.36 -1.52 -0.11
C LYS A 63 -15.03 -2.19 1.21
N LEU A 64 -14.34 -3.31 1.16
CA LEU A 64 -13.98 -4.08 2.35
C LEU A 64 -12.88 -3.39 3.17
N LEU A 65 -11.85 -2.89 2.52
CA LEU A 65 -10.63 -2.42 3.17
C LEU A 65 -10.52 -0.90 3.25
N VAL A 66 -10.70 -0.22 2.12
CA VAL A 66 -10.56 1.25 2.05
C VAL A 66 -11.81 1.94 2.59
N LYS A 67 -12.97 1.35 2.31
CA LYS A 67 -14.27 1.88 2.71
C LYS A 67 -14.48 3.26 2.10
N GLU A 68 -14.66 4.31 2.92
CA GLU A 68 -14.87 5.68 2.46
C GLU A 68 -13.61 6.51 2.45
N ASP A 69 -12.48 5.94 2.83
CA ASP A 69 -11.20 6.63 2.77
C ASP A 69 -10.83 6.86 1.30
N GLY A 70 -10.13 7.95 1.04
CA GLY A 70 -9.69 8.27 -0.32
C GLY A 70 -8.45 7.48 -0.73
N VAL A 71 -7.92 7.84 -1.88
CA VAL A 71 -6.66 7.28 -2.38
C VAL A 71 -5.59 8.39 -2.42
N PRO A 72 -4.32 8.03 -2.24
CA PRO A 72 -3.83 6.69 -1.95
C PRO A 72 -4.14 6.26 -0.52
N THR A 73 -4.37 4.97 -0.31
CA THR A 73 -4.49 4.39 1.02
C THR A 73 -3.60 3.15 1.05
N GLY A 74 -2.77 3.06 2.08
CA GLY A 74 -1.82 1.96 2.23
C GLY A 74 -2.21 1.00 3.35
N PHE A 75 -1.82 -0.25 3.17
CA PHE A 75 -1.98 -1.31 4.16
C PHE A 75 -0.68 -2.07 4.31
N VAL A 76 -0.49 -2.65 5.49
CA VAL A 76 0.62 -3.55 5.78
C VAL A 76 0.06 -4.91 6.10
N VAL A 77 0.69 -5.95 5.58
CA VAL A 77 0.40 -7.34 5.93
C VAL A 77 1.57 -7.86 6.74
N LYS A 78 1.27 -8.36 7.94
CA LYS A 78 2.26 -9.00 8.79
C LYS A 78 1.56 -9.99 9.70
N ASN A 79 2.20 -11.14 9.94
CA ASN A 79 1.66 -12.17 10.83
C ASN A 79 0.22 -12.59 10.49
N LYS A 80 -0.07 -12.71 9.19
CA LYS A 80 -1.38 -13.13 8.66
C LYS A 80 -2.50 -12.14 8.99
N SER A 81 -2.17 -10.89 9.25
CA SER A 81 -3.13 -9.81 9.49
C SER A 81 -2.84 -8.63 8.58
N ILE A 82 -3.88 -7.87 8.26
CA ILE A 82 -3.76 -6.68 7.44
C ILE A 82 -4.13 -5.45 8.27
N PHE A 83 -3.31 -4.41 8.18
CA PHE A 83 -3.47 -3.19 8.96
C PHE A 83 -3.39 -1.97 8.06
N LYS A 84 -4.29 -1.01 8.25
CA LYS A 84 -4.20 0.26 7.54
C LYS A 84 -2.99 1.06 8.03
N ILE A 85 -2.24 1.61 7.09
CA ILE A 85 -1.19 2.59 7.42
C ILE A 85 -1.89 3.87 7.87
N LYS A 86 -1.54 4.37 9.06
CA LYS A 86 -2.10 5.62 9.57
C LYS A 86 -1.76 6.77 8.63
N ASP A 87 -2.68 7.69 8.48
CA ASP A 87 -2.42 8.91 7.74
C ASP A 87 -1.29 9.69 8.42
N PRO A 88 -0.34 10.24 7.65
CA PRO A 88 0.72 11.04 8.25
C PRO A 88 0.14 12.30 8.89
N LYS A 89 0.76 12.75 9.98
CA LYS A 89 0.33 14.00 10.65
C LYS A 89 0.48 15.20 9.74
N GLU A 90 1.52 15.19 8.92
CA GLU A 90 1.77 16.21 7.92
C GLU A 90 1.88 15.53 6.57
N PRO A 91 0.76 15.28 5.88
CA PRO A 91 0.79 14.62 4.59
C PRO A 91 1.62 15.38 3.59
N ASP A 92 2.37 14.65 2.77
CA ASP A 92 3.10 15.24 1.66
C ASP A 92 2.08 15.72 0.61
N ASP A 93 2.17 16.97 0.21
CA ASP A 93 1.22 17.55 -0.74
C ASP A 93 1.34 16.99 -2.15
N LYS A 94 2.42 16.28 -2.45
CA LYS A 94 2.66 15.68 -3.77
C LYS A 94 2.29 14.20 -3.83
N SER A 95 2.53 13.44 -2.76
CA SER A 95 2.41 11.98 -2.79
C SER A 95 1.64 11.39 -1.61
N TRP A 96 1.07 12.22 -0.73
CA TRP A 96 0.39 11.85 0.52
C TRP A 96 1.35 11.23 1.53
N TYR A 97 1.94 10.06 1.21
CA TYR A 97 2.97 9.43 2.02
C TYR A 97 4.33 9.84 1.49
N SER A 98 5.16 10.43 2.34
CA SER A 98 6.55 10.70 1.96
C SER A 98 7.38 9.41 2.00
N LYS A 99 8.49 9.38 1.31
CA LYS A 99 9.43 8.26 1.36
C LYS A 99 9.93 8.06 2.79
N LYS A 100 10.20 9.15 3.51
CA LYS A 100 10.65 9.11 4.90
C LYS A 100 9.61 8.43 5.79
N TYR A 101 8.34 8.81 5.65
CA TYR A 101 7.26 8.24 6.46
C TYR A 101 7.12 6.74 6.22
N LEU A 102 7.09 6.33 4.97
CA LEU A 102 6.97 4.90 4.63
C LEU A 102 8.19 4.11 5.08
N THR A 103 9.39 4.69 4.97
CA THR A 103 10.61 4.06 5.47
C THR A 103 10.52 3.81 6.97
N GLU A 104 10.05 4.78 7.75
CA GLU A 104 9.87 4.62 9.19
C GLU A 104 8.90 3.48 9.52
N ILE A 105 7.81 3.38 8.78
CA ILE A 105 6.82 2.31 8.96
C ILE A 105 7.44 0.95 8.64
N ILE A 106 8.13 0.84 7.51
CA ILE A 106 8.78 -0.40 7.09
C ILE A 106 9.84 -0.85 8.10
N GLU A 107 10.68 0.07 8.54
CA GLU A 107 11.73 -0.25 9.52
C GLU A 107 11.15 -0.72 10.85
N ALA A 108 10.00 -0.21 11.24
CA ALA A 108 9.31 -0.65 12.46
C ALA A 108 8.73 -2.06 12.34
N LEU A 109 8.56 -2.56 11.11
CA LEU A 109 7.99 -3.89 10.86
C LEU A 109 9.04 -4.98 10.70
N LEU A 110 10.29 -4.61 10.48
CA LEU A 110 11.38 -5.57 10.23
C LEU A 110 12.03 -6.13 11.50
#